data_d04bb2e96230ab6674a8a4efd033fafc
#
_entry.id   d04bb2e96230ab6674a8a4efd033fafc
#
_cell.length_a   1.000
_cell.length_b   1.000
_cell.length_c   1.000
_cell.angle_alpha   90.00
_cell.angle_beta   90.00
_cell.angle_gamma   90.00
#
_symmetry.space_group_name_H-M   'P 1'
#
loop_
_entity.id
_entity.type
_entity.pdbx_description
1 polymer ?
#
loop_
_entity_poly.entity_id
_entity_poly.type
_entity_poly.pdbx_seq_one_letter_code
_entity_poly.pdbx_strand_id
1 'polypeptide(L)'
;MKKRLLALALALGLTVSLAACSGGAGTASTPAPETAAPETAAPETPAAGSDVAYVQDKGTLVVGMTDFAPMDYKDESGAWIGFDADMAKAFAADLGVEVEFLEINWDNKLMELEAKGIDCVWNGMTLTDEVKSGASTSEPYCNNGQVVVLPADKAEDYQSVESLSGLNFAVENGSAGAEQLDALGL
;
A
#
# COMPACT_ATOMS: atom_id res chain seq x y z
N MET A 1 -44.00 11.17 -27.99
CA MET A 1 -45.16 10.33 -28.33
C MET A 1 -44.79 8.86 -28.19
N LYS A 2 -45.67 8.11 -27.45
CA LYS A 2 -45.72 6.63 -27.29
C LYS A 2 -44.57 5.94 -26.55
N LYS A 3 -44.58 5.69 -25.21
CA LYS A 3 -45.40 4.75 -24.38
C LYS A 3 -45.48 3.32 -24.92
N ARG A 4 -44.94 2.39 -24.11
CA ARG A 4 -45.44 1.03 -23.73
C ARG A 4 -44.33 0.34 -22.95
N LEU A 5 -44.34 0.09 -21.65
CA LEU A 5 -45.15 -0.67 -20.70
C LEU A 5 -45.41 -2.15 -21.13
N LEU A 6 -45.05 -3.03 -20.23
CA LEU A 6 -45.56 -4.34 -19.78
C LEU A 6 -44.43 -5.35 -19.60
N ALA A 7 -44.37 -6.25 -18.63
CA ALA A 7 -45.02 -6.54 -17.35
C ALA A 7 -44.36 -7.82 -16.83
N LEU A 8 -44.20 -7.88 -15.53
CA LEU A 8 -44.34 -8.99 -14.56
C LEU A 8 -44.37 -10.46 -15.05
N ALA A 9 -43.55 -11.30 -14.38
CA ALA A 9 -43.98 -12.63 -13.92
C ALA A 9 -43.16 -13.09 -12.70
N LEU A 10 -43.88 -13.21 -11.58
CA LEU A 10 -43.50 -13.89 -10.32
C LEU A 10 -43.59 -15.41 -10.54
N ALA A 11 -42.66 -16.17 -9.96
CA ALA A 11 -42.91 -17.58 -9.63
C ALA A 11 -42.22 -17.92 -8.28
N LEU A 12 -43.06 -18.04 -7.28
CA LEU A 12 -42.80 -18.64 -5.96
C LEU A 12 -42.66 -20.17 -6.12
N GLY A 13 -41.68 -20.74 -5.43
CA GLY A 13 -41.56 -22.19 -5.27
C GLY A 13 -40.96 -22.52 -3.89
N LEU A 14 -41.85 -22.58 -2.89
CA LEU A 14 -41.57 -23.08 -1.55
C LEU A 14 -41.75 -24.60 -1.57
N THR A 15 -40.75 -25.40 -1.18
CA THR A 15 -40.96 -26.79 -0.75
C THR A 15 -40.25 -27.03 0.58
N VAL A 16 -41.08 -27.12 1.60
CA VAL A 16 -40.77 -27.63 2.94
C VAL A 16 -40.85 -29.15 2.89
N SER A 17 -39.83 -29.84 3.38
CA SER A 17 -39.93 -31.27 3.73
C SER A 17 -39.38 -31.46 5.14
N LEU A 18 -40.31 -31.61 6.07
CA LEU A 18 -40.05 -32.19 7.40
C LEU A 18 -40.05 -33.72 7.27
N ALA A 19 -39.08 -34.36 7.85
CA ALA A 19 -39.22 -35.75 8.31
C ALA A 19 -38.55 -35.89 9.69
N ALA A 20 -39.28 -36.43 10.62
CA ALA A 20 -38.98 -36.50 12.04
C ALA A 20 -38.46 -37.89 12.44
N CYS A 21 -37.68 -37.87 13.54
CA CYS A 21 -37.52 -38.85 14.62
C CYS A 21 -36.94 -40.25 14.35
N SER A 22 -35.84 -40.55 15.01
CA SER A 22 -35.84 -41.57 16.09
C SER A 22 -34.47 -41.71 16.75
N GLY A 23 -34.47 -41.81 18.06
CA GLY A 23 -33.43 -41.74 19.04
C GLY A 23 -32.29 -42.78 18.99
N GLY A 24 -31.18 -42.41 19.60
CA GLY A 24 -30.05 -43.25 19.94
C GLY A 24 -29.02 -42.44 20.70
N ALA A 25 -28.89 -42.72 22.01
CA ALA A 25 -27.87 -42.13 22.85
C ALA A 25 -26.47 -42.62 22.45
N GLY A 26 -25.57 -41.68 22.12
CA GLY A 26 -24.18 -41.97 21.82
C GLY A 26 -23.34 -40.73 22.15
N THR A 27 -22.35 -40.92 22.99
CA THR A 27 -21.36 -40.03 23.59
C THR A 27 -20.88 -38.91 22.66
N ALA A 28 -21.00 -37.67 23.13
CA ALA A 28 -20.49 -36.45 22.48
C ALA A 28 -18.96 -36.47 22.39
N SER A 29 -18.42 -36.60 21.19
CA SER A 29 -17.07 -36.15 20.84
C SER A 29 -17.25 -34.82 20.12
N THR A 30 -16.79 -33.75 20.75
CA THR A 30 -16.73 -32.41 20.16
C THR A 30 -15.70 -32.42 19.03
N PRO A 31 -16.04 -32.11 17.78
CA PRO A 31 -15.04 -31.88 16.75
C PRO A 31 -14.31 -30.59 17.05
N ALA A 32 -13.00 -30.63 17.01
CA ALA A 32 -12.15 -29.42 17.02
C ALA A 32 -12.49 -28.54 15.79
N PRO A 33 -12.40 -27.22 15.90
CA PRO A 33 -12.62 -26.36 14.75
C PRO A 33 -11.51 -26.63 13.72
N GLU A 34 -11.91 -27.11 12.57
CA GLU A 34 -11.09 -27.26 11.38
C GLU A 34 -10.73 -25.84 10.91
N THR A 35 -9.47 -25.46 11.11
CA THR A 35 -8.92 -24.21 10.60
C THR A 35 -8.92 -24.32 9.07
N ALA A 36 -9.89 -23.69 8.42
CA ALA A 36 -9.88 -23.53 6.97
C ALA A 36 -8.59 -22.80 6.57
N ALA A 37 -7.75 -23.46 5.79
CA ALA A 37 -6.62 -22.79 5.15
C ALA A 37 -7.14 -21.65 4.27
N PRO A 38 -6.45 -20.51 4.18
CA PRO A 38 -6.88 -19.45 3.26
C PRO A 38 -6.85 -19.99 1.84
N GLU A 39 -8.01 -19.97 1.20
CA GLU A 39 -8.18 -20.29 -0.20
C GLU A 39 -7.41 -19.25 -1.00
N THR A 40 -6.29 -19.65 -1.59
CA THR A 40 -5.53 -18.78 -2.50
C THR A 40 -6.42 -18.49 -3.69
N ALA A 41 -6.98 -17.29 -3.75
CA ALA A 41 -7.74 -16.84 -4.91
C ALA A 41 -6.84 -16.93 -6.15
N ALA A 42 -7.35 -17.53 -7.21
CA ALA A 42 -6.65 -17.52 -8.50
C ALA A 42 -6.48 -16.07 -8.96
N PRO A 43 -5.36 -15.72 -9.60
CA PRO A 43 -5.15 -14.34 -10.07
C PRO A 43 -6.28 -13.94 -11.03
N GLU A 44 -7.00 -12.88 -10.66
CA GLU A 44 -8.04 -12.32 -11.53
C GLU A 44 -7.38 -11.64 -12.72
N THR A 45 -7.90 -11.85 -13.92
CA THR A 45 -7.45 -11.11 -15.10
C THR A 45 -7.77 -9.62 -14.93
N PRO A 46 -6.79 -8.70 -15.05
CA PRO A 46 -7.04 -7.28 -14.86
C PRO A 46 -8.13 -6.76 -15.80
N ALA A 47 -8.95 -5.82 -15.32
CA ALA A 47 -9.93 -5.16 -16.16
C ALA A 47 -9.23 -4.39 -17.29
N ALA A 48 -9.74 -4.49 -18.52
CA ALA A 48 -9.19 -3.75 -19.65
C ALA A 48 -9.21 -2.22 -19.37
N GLY A 49 -8.08 -1.55 -19.54
CA GLY A 49 -7.91 -0.13 -19.26
C GLY A 49 -7.60 0.21 -17.79
N SER A 50 -7.32 -0.79 -16.93
CA SER A 50 -6.76 -0.56 -15.59
C SER A 50 -5.28 -0.22 -15.66
N ASP A 51 -4.73 0.41 -14.59
CA ASP A 51 -3.29 0.70 -14.50
C ASP A 51 -2.46 -0.59 -14.52
N VAL A 52 -2.97 -1.68 -13.94
CA VAL A 52 -2.33 -3.00 -14.01
C VAL A 52 -2.22 -3.48 -15.46
N ALA A 53 -3.30 -3.40 -16.23
CA ALA A 53 -3.26 -3.78 -17.66
C ALA A 53 -2.27 -2.90 -18.44
N TYR A 54 -2.23 -1.59 -18.15
CA TYR A 54 -1.29 -0.67 -18.76
C TYR A 54 0.18 -1.06 -18.48
N VAL A 55 0.51 -1.37 -17.21
CA VAL A 55 1.86 -1.80 -16.81
C VAL A 55 2.23 -3.14 -17.46
N GLN A 56 1.28 -4.09 -17.50
CA GLN A 56 1.50 -5.39 -18.15
C GLN A 56 1.70 -5.27 -19.66
N ASP A 57 0.91 -4.44 -20.34
CA ASP A 57 1.06 -4.18 -21.79
C ASP A 57 2.38 -3.49 -22.09
N LYS A 58 2.85 -2.61 -21.23
CA LYS A 58 4.14 -1.92 -21.32
C LYS A 58 5.31 -2.88 -21.04
N GLY A 59 5.09 -3.91 -20.21
CA GLY A 59 6.10 -4.91 -19.83
C GLY A 59 7.08 -4.43 -18.76
N THR A 60 6.87 -3.26 -18.16
CA THR A 60 7.78 -2.66 -17.17
C THR A 60 6.98 -1.90 -16.11
N LEU A 61 7.32 -2.09 -14.84
CA LEU A 61 6.88 -1.27 -13.72
C LEU A 61 7.97 -0.24 -13.41
N VAL A 62 7.71 1.04 -13.63
CA VAL A 62 8.62 2.13 -13.28
C VAL A 62 8.30 2.64 -11.88
N VAL A 63 9.24 2.45 -10.97
CA VAL A 63 9.12 2.77 -9.54
C VAL A 63 9.92 4.04 -9.23
N GLY A 64 9.24 5.09 -8.79
CA GLY A 64 9.86 6.32 -8.30
C GLY A 64 10.28 6.18 -6.84
N MET A 65 11.53 6.49 -6.54
CA MET A 65 12.11 6.39 -5.20
C MET A 65 13.24 7.39 -4.99
N THR A 66 13.69 7.52 -3.72
CA THR A 66 14.90 8.24 -3.32
C THR A 66 15.81 7.32 -2.51
N ASP A 67 17.06 7.73 -2.29
CA ASP A 67 17.97 7.01 -1.38
C ASP A 67 17.47 7.15 0.06
N PHE A 68 16.98 6.06 0.62
CA PHE A 68 16.40 5.99 1.96
C PHE A 68 16.71 4.64 2.62
N ALA A 69 17.96 4.44 3.03
CA ALA A 69 18.37 3.21 3.71
C ALA A 69 17.62 3.05 5.05
N PRO A 70 17.18 1.84 5.40
CA PRO A 70 17.39 0.55 4.74
C PRO A 70 16.24 0.14 3.78
N MET A 71 15.35 1.07 3.45
CA MET A 71 14.20 0.78 2.60
C MET A 71 14.60 0.71 1.12
N ASP A 72 15.28 1.75 0.64
CA ASP A 72 15.78 1.85 -0.73
C ASP A 72 17.16 2.53 -0.70
N TYR A 73 18.16 1.89 -1.23
CA TYR A 73 19.51 2.45 -1.35
C TYR A 73 20.31 1.70 -2.41
N LYS A 74 21.44 2.28 -2.82
CA LYS A 74 22.32 1.66 -3.82
C LYS A 74 23.44 0.88 -3.13
N ASP A 75 23.70 -0.32 -3.61
CA ASP A 75 24.88 -1.07 -3.22
C ASP A 75 26.15 -0.53 -3.92
N GLU A 76 27.30 -1.17 -3.66
CA GLU A 76 28.58 -0.79 -4.27
C GLU A 76 28.59 -0.91 -5.81
N SER A 77 27.71 -1.70 -6.38
CA SER A 77 27.55 -1.84 -7.85
C SER A 77 26.63 -0.78 -8.46
N GLY A 78 25.95 0.00 -7.64
CA GLY A 78 24.92 0.96 -8.03
C GLY A 78 23.54 0.34 -8.23
N ALA A 79 23.35 -0.91 -7.86
CA ALA A 79 22.05 -1.56 -7.91
C ALA A 79 21.17 -1.15 -6.73
N TRP A 80 19.89 -0.90 -6.98
CA TRP A 80 18.93 -0.62 -5.93
C TRP A 80 18.63 -1.89 -5.11
N ILE A 81 18.79 -1.79 -3.80
CA ILE A 81 18.54 -2.80 -2.80
C ILE A 81 17.80 -2.21 -1.60
N GLY A 82 17.34 -3.06 -0.70
CA GLY A 82 16.60 -2.67 0.50
C GLY A 82 15.22 -3.30 0.54
N PHE A 83 14.51 -3.05 1.63
CA PHE A 83 13.22 -3.69 1.88
C PHE A 83 12.19 -3.33 0.79
N ASP A 84 12.02 -2.05 0.49
CA ASP A 84 11.05 -1.59 -0.50
C ASP A 84 11.48 -1.95 -1.93
N ALA A 85 12.78 -1.84 -2.25
CA ALA A 85 13.31 -2.28 -3.53
C ALA A 85 13.06 -3.78 -3.78
N ASP A 86 13.19 -4.62 -2.76
CA ASP A 86 12.94 -6.06 -2.89
C ASP A 86 11.45 -6.38 -2.99
N MET A 87 10.59 -5.64 -2.27
CA MET A 87 9.13 -5.73 -2.39
C MET A 87 8.67 -5.32 -3.80
N ALA A 88 9.21 -4.23 -4.35
CA ALA A 88 8.88 -3.77 -5.70
C ALA A 88 9.30 -4.79 -6.77
N LYS A 89 10.48 -5.42 -6.62
CA LYS A 89 10.92 -6.53 -7.50
C LYS A 89 9.97 -7.71 -7.44
N ALA A 90 9.55 -8.12 -6.22
CA ALA A 90 8.62 -9.22 -6.05
C ALA A 90 7.26 -8.91 -6.67
N PHE A 91 6.75 -7.70 -6.47
CA PHE A 91 5.49 -7.26 -7.05
C PHE A 91 5.52 -7.20 -8.59
N ALA A 92 6.61 -6.66 -9.18
CA ALA A 92 6.77 -6.67 -10.63
C ALA A 92 6.82 -8.09 -11.20
N ALA A 93 7.50 -9.02 -10.49
CA ALA A 93 7.52 -10.44 -10.87
C ALA A 93 6.12 -11.09 -10.83
N ASP A 94 5.30 -10.77 -9.82
CA ASP A 94 3.91 -11.23 -9.72
C ASP A 94 3.03 -10.68 -10.86
N LEU A 95 3.29 -9.45 -11.30
CA LEU A 95 2.64 -8.86 -12.47
C LEU A 95 3.13 -9.45 -13.80
N GLY A 96 4.26 -10.17 -13.80
CA GLY A 96 4.90 -10.71 -14.99
C GLY A 96 5.64 -9.67 -15.83
N VAL A 97 6.15 -8.61 -15.20
CA VAL A 97 6.86 -7.49 -15.84
C VAL A 97 8.25 -7.28 -15.24
N GLU A 98 9.10 -6.54 -15.92
CA GLU A 98 10.38 -6.07 -15.39
C GLU A 98 10.16 -4.87 -14.47
N VAL A 99 11.06 -4.66 -13.49
CA VAL A 99 11.06 -3.46 -12.65
C VAL A 99 12.14 -2.49 -13.11
N GLU A 100 11.81 -1.22 -13.19
CA GLU A 100 12.75 -0.13 -13.42
C GLU A 100 12.67 0.85 -12.24
N PHE A 101 13.81 1.18 -11.64
CA PHE A 101 13.89 2.13 -10.54
C PHE A 101 14.36 3.48 -11.04
N LEU A 102 13.56 4.50 -10.80
CA LEU A 102 13.84 5.88 -11.15
C LEU A 102 14.03 6.72 -9.88
N GLU A 103 15.24 7.26 -9.70
CA GLU A 103 15.49 8.22 -8.65
C GLU A 103 14.83 9.56 -8.99
N ILE A 104 13.89 10.01 -8.14
CA ILE A 104 13.09 11.21 -8.37
C ILE A 104 13.45 12.30 -7.35
N ASN A 105 13.07 13.54 -7.64
CA ASN A 105 12.99 14.57 -6.61
C ASN A 105 11.72 14.34 -5.80
N TRP A 106 11.87 14.12 -4.48
CA TRP A 106 10.75 13.76 -3.60
C TRP A 106 9.62 14.78 -3.59
N ASP A 107 9.93 16.05 -3.69
CA ASP A 107 8.95 17.14 -3.78
C ASP A 107 8.03 17.01 -5.02
N ASN A 108 8.52 16.39 -6.10
CA ASN A 108 7.80 16.22 -7.34
C ASN A 108 7.08 14.86 -7.48
N LYS A 109 7.08 14.01 -6.46
CA LYS A 109 6.58 12.62 -6.53
C LYS A 109 5.19 12.46 -7.13
N LEU A 110 4.24 13.32 -6.73
CA LEU A 110 2.87 13.29 -7.26
C LEU A 110 2.79 13.81 -8.70
N MET A 111 3.59 14.82 -9.04
CA MET A 111 3.67 15.36 -10.40
C MET A 111 4.27 14.34 -11.37
N GLU A 112 5.31 13.61 -10.97
CA GLU A 112 5.91 12.54 -11.77
C GLU A 112 4.93 11.40 -12.03
N LEU A 113 4.11 11.05 -11.00
CA LEU A 113 3.06 10.06 -11.11
C LEU A 113 1.95 10.52 -12.07
N GLU A 114 1.46 11.75 -11.93
CA GLU A 114 0.42 12.34 -12.80
C GLU A 114 0.90 12.44 -14.26
N ALA A 115 2.15 12.82 -14.46
CA ALA A 115 2.79 12.90 -15.78
C ALA A 115 3.10 11.53 -16.39
N LYS A 116 2.91 10.42 -15.65
CA LYS A 116 3.28 9.06 -16.04
C LYS A 116 4.77 8.89 -16.34
N GLY A 117 5.61 9.69 -15.70
CA GLY A 117 7.07 9.48 -15.65
C GLY A 117 7.43 8.25 -14.85
N ILE A 118 6.60 7.93 -13.86
CA ILE A 118 6.64 6.73 -13.03
C ILE A 118 5.25 6.09 -12.98
N ASP A 119 5.17 4.80 -12.66
CA ASP A 119 3.89 4.08 -12.49
C ASP A 119 3.45 4.04 -11.04
N CYS A 120 4.40 4.04 -10.11
CA CYS A 120 4.14 4.14 -8.68
C CYS A 120 5.31 4.82 -7.95
N VAL A 121 5.00 5.34 -6.76
CA VAL A 121 6.00 5.75 -5.77
C VAL A 121 6.09 4.65 -4.74
N TRP A 122 7.30 4.14 -4.48
CA TRP A 122 7.52 3.09 -3.47
C TRP A 122 8.81 3.39 -2.72
N ASN A 123 8.73 3.96 -1.53
CA ASN A 123 9.90 4.51 -0.81
C ASN A 123 9.63 4.73 0.69
N GLY A 124 9.00 3.81 1.39
CA GLY A 124 8.68 4.02 2.81
C GLY A 124 7.82 5.27 3.06
N MET A 125 7.00 5.64 2.09
CA MET A 125 6.26 6.90 2.06
C MET A 125 5.22 6.98 3.17
N THR A 126 5.21 8.08 3.91
CA THR A 126 4.14 8.39 4.87
C THR A 126 2.86 8.76 4.12
N LEU A 127 1.74 8.15 4.52
CA LEU A 127 0.41 8.46 3.95
C LEU A 127 -0.15 9.75 4.55
N THR A 128 0.36 10.90 4.13
CA THR A 128 -0.16 12.22 4.49
C THR A 128 -1.50 12.50 3.81
N ASP A 129 -2.21 13.55 4.23
CA ASP A 129 -3.47 13.95 3.57
C ASP A 129 -3.22 14.45 2.14
N GLU A 130 -2.06 15.04 1.86
CA GLU A 130 -1.63 15.41 0.51
C GLU A 130 -1.54 14.17 -0.38
N VAL A 131 -0.79 13.16 0.05
CA VAL A 131 -0.62 11.90 -0.70
C VAL A 131 -1.95 11.21 -0.97
N LYS A 132 -2.82 11.08 0.05
CA LYS A 132 -4.14 10.46 -0.08
C LYS A 132 -5.09 11.20 -1.02
N SER A 133 -4.92 12.53 -1.14
CA SER A 133 -5.72 13.34 -2.06
C SER A 133 -5.18 13.34 -3.48
N GLY A 134 -3.87 13.15 -3.66
CA GLY A 134 -3.17 13.23 -4.94
C GLY A 134 -2.99 11.89 -5.66
N ALA A 135 -3.09 10.76 -4.95
CA ALA A 135 -2.88 9.44 -5.53
C ALA A 135 -3.73 8.36 -4.85
N SER A 136 -3.93 7.24 -5.55
CA SER A 136 -4.43 6.02 -4.93
C SER A 136 -3.30 5.36 -4.12
N THR A 137 -3.60 4.96 -2.89
CA THR A 137 -2.62 4.38 -1.98
C THR A 137 -2.94 2.94 -1.65
N SER A 138 -1.92 2.13 -1.39
CA SER A 138 -2.08 0.80 -0.81
C SER A 138 -2.49 0.89 0.67
N GLU A 139 -2.87 -0.24 1.26
CA GLU A 139 -2.88 -0.38 2.71
C GLU A 139 -1.45 -0.22 3.27
N PRO A 140 -1.31 0.37 4.49
CA PRO A 140 0.00 0.47 5.13
C PRO A 140 0.61 -0.90 5.40
N TYR A 141 1.84 -1.11 4.98
CA TYR A 141 2.56 -2.38 5.18
C TYR A 141 3.59 -2.32 6.32
N CYS A 142 3.90 -1.13 6.85
CA CYS A 142 4.72 -0.98 8.05
C CYS A 142 4.32 0.26 8.85
N ASN A 143 4.71 0.28 10.14
CA ASN A 143 4.57 1.46 10.98
C ASN A 143 5.72 2.43 10.70
N ASN A 144 5.39 3.72 10.65
CA ASN A 144 6.34 4.80 10.45
C ASN A 144 6.19 5.87 11.53
N GLY A 145 7.25 6.65 11.74
CA GLY A 145 7.24 7.79 12.66
C GLY A 145 8.35 8.77 12.30
N GLN A 146 8.05 10.07 12.45
CA GLN A 146 9.06 11.10 12.26
C GLN A 146 9.93 11.19 13.51
N VAL A 147 11.25 11.26 13.33
CA VAL A 147 12.23 11.33 14.42
C VAL A 147 13.25 12.43 14.14
N VAL A 148 13.83 12.96 15.21
CA VAL A 148 14.96 13.88 15.11
C VAL A 148 16.24 13.09 15.38
N VAL A 149 17.19 13.15 14.45
CA VAL A 149 18.49 12.53 14.59
C VAL A 149 19.46 13.58 15.16
N LEU A 150 20.09 13.24 16.28
CA LEU A 150 21.02 14.09 17.01
C LEU A 150 22.33 13.35 17.27
N PRO A 151 23.46 14.07 17.48
CA PRO A 151 24.64 13.46 18.08
C PRO A 151 24.32 12.81 19.41
N ALA A 152 24.86 11.62 19.67
CA ALA A 152 24.52 10.82 20.85
C ALA A 152 24.79 11.55 22.17
N ASP A 153 25.86 12.37 22.22
CA ASP A 153 26.24 13.19 23.37
C ASP A 153 25.30 14.38 23.61
N LYS A 154 24.37 14.65 22.70
CA LYS A 154 23.38 15.71 22.78
C LYS A 154 21.97 15.21 23.04
N ALA A 155 21.73 13.91 22.95
CA ALA A 155 20.40 13.36 23.02
C ALA A 155 19.70 13.67 24.36
N GLU A 156 20.43 13.74 25.47
CA GLU A 156 19.86 14.03 26.79
C GLU A 156 19.38 15.50 26.92
N ASP A 157 19.90 16.42 26.13
CA ASP A 157 19.52 17.84 26.14
C ASP A 157 18.17 18.08 25.43
N TYR A 158 17.74 17.15 24.56
CA TYR A 158 16.60 17.31 23.65
C TYR A 158 15.56 16.18 23.81
N GLN A 159 14.91 16.13 24.98
CA GLN A 159 13.96 15.07 25.32
C GLN A 159 12.48 15.43 25.06
N SER A 160 12.19 16.65 24.60
CA SER A 160 10.84 17.11 24.27
C SER A 160 10.86 18.01 23.05
N VAL A 161 9.70 18.19 22.40
CA VAL A 161 9.54 19.09 21.25
C VAL A 161 9.92 20.52 21.61
N GLU A 162 9.58 21.00 22.81
CA GLU A 162 9.89 22.34 23.27
C GLU A 162 11.40 22.59 23.37
N SER A 163 12.18 21.56 23.70
CA SER A 163 13.64 21.66 23.78
C SER A 163 14.30 21.81 22.39
N LEU A 164 13.59 21.53 21.32
CA LEU A 164 14.06 21.66 19.94
C LEU A 164 13.92 23.09 19.41
N SER A 165 13.24 23.98 20.11
CA SER A 165 13.00 25.36 19.68
C SER A 165 14.30 26.13 19.43
N GLY A 166 14.37 26.81 18.30
CA GLY A 166 15.52 27.62 17.90
C GLY A 166 16.70 26.84 17.34
N LEU A 167 16.57 25.53 17.14
CA LEU A 167 17.55 24.73 16.41
C LEU A 167 17.40 24.92 14.90
N ASN A 168 18.47 24.58 14.16
CA ASN A 168 18.42 24.48 12.71
C ASN A 168 18.23 23.01 12.31
N PHE A 169 17.24 22.75 11.47
CA PHE A 169 16.94 21.43 10.97
C PHE A 169 17.38 21.28 9.51
N ALA A 170 17.86 20.10 9.16
CA ALA A 170 17.99 19.65 7.79
C ALA A 170 16.93 18.58 7.56
N VAL A 171 16.11 18.75 6.54
CA VAL A 171 14.99 17.86 6.22
C VAL A 171 14.82 17.79 4.70
N GLU A 172 14.36 16.65 4.19
CA GLU A 172 14.03 16.51 2.78
C GLU A 172 12.77 17.34 2.44
N ASN A 173 12.86 18.16 1.39
CA ASN A 173 11.74 18.98 0.96
C ASN A 173 10.56 18.11 0.49
N GLY A 174 9.31 18.51 0.78
CA GLY A 174 8.10 17.75 0.44
C GLY A 174 7.95 16.44 1.22
N SER A 175 8.71 16.24 2.29
CA SER A 175 8.59 15.07 3.17
C SER A 175 7.62 15.30 4.33
N ALA A 176 7.11 14.21 4.91
CA ALA A 176 6.31 14.27 6.13
C ALA A 176 7.10 14.86 7.32
N GLY A 177 8.42 14.77 7.32
CA GLY A 177 9.30 15.44 8.29
C GLY A 177 9.24 16.95 8.17
N ALA A 178 9.25 17.49 6.95
CA ALA A 178 9.11 18.92 6.71
C ALA A 178 7.72 19.42 7.17
N GLU A 179 6.64 18.70 6.83
CA GLU A 179 5.29 19.03 7.30
C GLU A 179 5.20 19.06 8.84
N GLN A 180 5.88 18.12 9.52
CA GLN A 180 5.88 18.09 10.99
C GLN A 180 6.66 19.26 11.60
N LEU A 181 7.78 19.68 11.03
CA LEU A 181 8.51 20.85 11.49
C LEU A 181 7.65 22.11 11.37
N ASP A 182 7.00 22.31 10.24
CA ASP A 182 6.07 23.43 10.01
C ASP A 182 4.89 23.40 11.01
N ALA A 183 4.27 22.24 11.22
CA ALA A 183 3.16 22.08 12.14
C ALA A 183 3.53 22.34 13.59
N LEU A 184 4.77 22.09 13.98
CA LEU A 184 5.30 22.31 15.32
C LEU A 184 5.87 23.72 15.51
N GLY A 185 6.03 24.49 14.42
CA GLY A 185 6.64 25.82 14.43
C GLY A 185 8.15 25.80 14.74
N LEU A 186 8.86 24.76 14.29
CA LEU A 186 10.29 24.54 14.48
C LEU A 186 11.11 25.02 13.29
#